data_471c9f1b5fcf13a5d3ad63ecef366574
#
_entry.id   471c9f1b5fcf13a5d3ad63ecef366574
#
_cell.length_a   1.000
_cell.length_b   1.000
_cell.length_c   1.000
_cell.angle_alpha   90.00
_cell.angle_beta   90.00
_cell.angle_gamma   90.00
#
_symmetry.space_group_name_H-M   'P 1'
#
loop_
_entity.id
_entity.type
_entity.pdbx_description
1 polymer ?
#
loop_
_entity_poly.entity_id
_entity_poly.type
_entity_poly.pdbx_seq_one_letter_code
_entity_poly.pdbx_strand_id
1 'polypeptide(L)'
;MYIRIATIKFTSQEKADSFVAMMKSVWFEKLDKETLNLEQIQIKTGEGKLVGFGIYNSKEDFLKTSAEFKKLWMNFIKSFDGIVEFHEGDVVAHYKRKKEDEK
;
A
#
# COMPACT_ATOMS: atom_id res chain seq x y z
N MET A 1 3.93 14.19 6.66
CA MET A 1 3.30 13.03 5.99
C MET A 1 4.35 12.26 5.22
N TYR A 2 4.33 10.96 5.35
CA TYR A 2 5.29 10.05 4.74
C TYR A 2 4.54 9.02 3.90
N ILE A 3 5.00 8.75 2.68
CA ILE A 3 4.33 7.82 1.79
C ILE A 3 5.30 6.72 1.36
N ARG A 4 4.84 5.47 1.43
CA ARG A 4 5.51 4.32 0.85
C ARG A 4 4.75 3.90 -0.40
N ILE A 5 5.48 3.74 -1.50
CA ILE A 5 4.92 3.36 -2.80
C ILE A 5 5.42 1.96 -3.16
N ALA A 6 4.50 1.08 -3.53
CA ALA A 6 4.83 -0.27 -3.97
C ALA A 6 4.34 -0.45 -5.40
N THR A 7 5.27 -0.63 -6.34
CA THR A 7 4.94 -0.95 -7.72
C THR A 7 5.05 -2.46 -7.88
N ILE A 8 3.94 -3.12 -8.20
CA ILE A 8 3.86 -4.59 -8.23
C ILE A 8 3.46 -5.05 -9.62
N LYS A 9 4.18 -6.06 -10.12
CA LYS A 9 3.87 -6.72 -11.37
C LYS A 9 3.58 -8.18 -11.11
N PHE A 10 2.41 -8.66 -11.56
CA PHE A 10 2.00 -10.05 -11.46
C PHE A 10 2.11 -10.72 -12.81
N THR A 11 2.17 -12.06 -12.82
CA THR A 11 2.28 -12.84 -14.06
C THR A 11 0.98 -12.88 -14.84
N SER A 12 -0.15 -12.52 -14.24
CA SER A 12 -1.45 -12.44 -14.90
C SER A 12 -2.36 -11.43 -14.20
N GLN A 13 -3.39 -10.99 -14.92
CA GLN A 13 -4.42 -10.12 -14.33
C GLN A 13 -5.21 -10.88 -13.25
N GLU A 14 -5.45 -12.17 -13.44
CA GLU A 14 -6.15 -12.99 -12.44
C GLU A 14 -5.42 -13.00 -11.10
N LYS A 15 -4.09 -13.10 -11.12
CA LYS A 15 -3.30 -13.07 -9.89
C LYS A 15 -3.34 -11.69 -9.23
N ALA A 16 -3.29 -10.63 -10.02
CA ALA A 16 -3.45 -9.27 -9.49
C ALA A 16 -4.82 -9.10 -8.84
N ASP A 17 -5.89 -9.57 -9.47
CA ASP A 17 -7.25 -9.49 -8.93
C ASP A 17 -7.38 -10.30 -7.62
N SER A 18 -6.78 -11.47 -7.57
CA SER A 18 -6.77 -12.30 -6.37
C SER A 18 -6.01 -11.63 -5.22
N PHE A 19 -4.90 -10.98 -5.54
CA PHE A 19 -4.14 -10.21 -4.56
C PHE A 19 -4.98 -9.06 -3.99
N VAL A 20 -5.68 -8.32 -4.83
CA VAL A 20 -6.57 -7.23 -4.40
C VAL A 20 -7.70 -7.76 -3.51
N ALA A 21 -8.28 -8.90 -3.87
CA ALA A 21 -9.34 -9.53 -3.07
C ALA A 21 -8.81 -9.91 -1.68
N MET A 22 -7.60 -10.45 -1.61
CA MET A 22 -6.95 -10.79 -0.34
C MET A 22 -6.69 -9.53 0.49
N MET A 23 -6.24 -8.45 -0.14
CA MET A 23 -6.03 -7.18 0.58
C MET A 23 -7.30 -6.69 1.25
N LYS A 24 -8.40 -6.69 0.53
CA LYS A 24 -9.69 -6.23 1.06
C LYS A 24 -10.21 -7.10 2.19
N SER A 25 -10.03 -8.43 2.09
CA SER A 25 -10.58 -9.37 3.06
C SER A 25 -9.70 -9.61 4.29
N VAL A 26 -8.39 -9.47 4.16
CA VAL A 26 -7.43 -9.83 5.21
C VAL A 26 -6.50 -8.68 5.55
N TRP A 27 -5.85 -8.11 4.54
CA TRP A 27 -4.72 -7.22 4.77
C TRP A 27 -5.11 -5.87 5.38
N PHE A 28 -6.21 -5.29 4.94
CA PHE A 28 -6.66 -3.99 5.47
C PHE A 28 -6.95 -4.06 6.97
N GLU A 29 -7.50 -5.17 7.44
CA GLU A 29 -7.73 -5.36 8.86
C GLU A 29 -6.42 -5.44 9.65
N LYS A 30 -5.42 -6.13 9.08
CA LYS A 30 -4.08 -6.20 9.68
C LYS A 30 -3.38 -4.85 9.72
N LEU A 31 -3.52 -4.06 8.66
CA LEU A 31 -2.97 -2.70 8.64
C LEU A 31 -3.54 -1.86 9.78
N ASP A 32 -4.83 -1.95 9.99
CA ASP A 32 -5.52 -1.20 11.04
C ASP A 32 -5.05 -1.59 12.44
N LYS A 33 -4.84 -2.88 12.67
CA LYS A 33 -4.48 -3.40 14.00
C LYS A 33 -2.99 -3.37 14.31
N GLU A 34 -2.15 -3.54 13.31
CA GLU A 34 -0.72 -3.81 13.50
C GLU A 34 0.22 -2.71 13.00
N THR A 35 -0.32 -1.66 12.44
CA THR A 35 0.48 -0.56 11.91
C THR A 35 -0.12 0.80 12.24
N LEU A 36 0.66 1.86 11.99
CA LEU A 36 0.18 3.23 12.05
C LEU A 36 -0.16 3.79 10.66
N ASN A 37 -0.40 2.90 9.71
CA ASN A 37 -0.84 3.27 8.36
C ASN A 37 -2.19 3.98 8.44
N LEU A 38 -2.27 5.18 7.89
CA LEU A 38 -3.50 5.98 7.91
C LEU A 38 -4.40 5.67 6.73
N GLU A 39 -3.80 5.36 5.58
CA GLU A 39 -4.55 5.17 4.36
C GLU A 39 -3.74 4.29 3.41
N GLN A 40 -4.41 3.36 2.77
CA GLN A 40 -3.80 2.49 1.78
C GLN A 40 -4.64 2.52 0.51
N ILE A 41 -4.02 2.86 -0.60
CA ILE A 41 -4.68 2.96 -1.90
C ILE A 41 -3.96 2.04 -2.87
N GLN A 42 -4.73 1.25 -3.62
CA GLN A 42 -4.20 0.42 -4.69
C GLN A 42 -4.82 0.85 -6.01
N ILE A 43 -3.99 1.10 -7.01
CA ILE A 43 -4.47 1.46 -8.34
C ILE A 43 -3.97 0.44 -9.36
N LYS A 44 -4.81 0.16 -10.36
CA LYS A 44 -4.43 -0.67 -11.50
C LYS A 44 -3.80 0.24 -12.56
N THR A 45 -2.56 -0.02 -12.92
CA THR A 45 -1.83 0.80 -13.90
C THR A 45 -1.71 0.12 -15.26
N GLY A 46 -2.04 -1.15 -15.34
CA GLY A 46 -2.00 -1.95 -16.55
C GLY A 46 -2.43 -3.36 -16.25
N GLU A 47 -2.45 -4.21 -17.24
CA GLU A 47 -2.79 -5.62 -17.05
C GLU A 47 -1.75 -6.30 -16.14
N GLY A 48 -2.21 -6.88 -15.03
CA GLY A 48 -1.33 -7.50 -14.05
C GLY A 48 -0.46 -6.54 -13.26
N LYS A 49 -0.72 -5.23 -13.33
CA LYS A 49 0.12 -4.21 -12.68
C LYS A 49 -0.67 -3.39 -11.68
N LEU A 50 -0.09 -3.22 -10.49
CA LEU A 50 -0.67 -2.41 -9.42
C LEU A 50 0.38 -1.45 -8.87
N VAL A 51 -0.09 -0.29 -8.41
CA VAL A 51 0.72 0.62 -7.61
C VAL A 51 -0.04 0.89 -6.33
N GLY A 52 0.61 0.65 -5.20
CA GLY A 52 0.03 0.86 -3.88
C GLY A 52 0.67 2.04 -3.17
N PHE A 53 -0.15 2.80 -2.45
CA PHE A 53 0.29 3.94 -1.65
C PHE A 53 -0.09 3.72 -0.21
N GLY A 54 0.90 3.64 0.68
CA GLY A 54 0.68 3.59 2.12
C GLY A 54 1.03 4.94 2.73
N ILE A 55 0.09 5.57 3.41
CA ILE A 55 0.24 6.93 3.95
C ILE A 55 0.38 6.88 5.46
N TYR A 56 1.40 7.57 6.00
CA TYR A 56 1.72 7.66 7.42
C TYR A 56 1.88 9.11 7.82
N ASN A 57 1.68 9.41 9.10
CA ASN A 57 1.93 10.77 9.62
C ASN A 57 3.40 11.17 9.48
N SER A 58 4.30 10.23 9.70
CA SER A 58 5.74 10.47 9.68
C SER A 58 6.52 9.23 9.31
N LYS A 59 7.78 9.41 8.97
CA LYS A 59 8.71 8.31 8.78
C LYS A 59 8.84 7.47 10.05
N GLU A 60 8.83 8.12 11.22
CA GLU A 60 8.91 7.41 12.50
C GLU A 60 7.76 6.45 12.68
N ASP A 61 6.54 6.86 12.33
CA ASP A 61 5.37 6.00 12.41
C ASP A 61 5.48 4.81 11.46
N PHE A 62 5.99 5.04 10.26
CA PHE A 62 6.25 3.96 9.32
C PHE A 62 7.26 2.96 9.89
N LEU A 63 8.34 3.45 10.51
CA LEU A 63 9.39 2.60 11.06
C LEU A 63 8.95 1.79 12.28
N LYS A 64 7.83 2.13 12.90
CA LYS A 64 7.25 1.33 13.98
C LYS A 64 6.63 0.04 13.49
N THR A 65 6.43 -0.11 12.18
CA THR A 65 5.97 -1.37 11.61
C THR A 65 7.04 -2.44 11.84
N SER A 66 6.65 -3.58 12.42
CA SER A 66 7.58 -4.64 12.77
C SER A 66 8.23 -5.26 11.53
N ALA A 67 9.44 -5.80 11.71
CA ALA A 67 10.13 -6.53 10.66
C ALA A 67 9.34 -7.76 10.22
N GLU A 68 8.65 -8.42 11.16
CA GLU A 68 7.80 -9.57 10.86
C GLU A 68 6.63 -9.19 9.96
N PHE A 69 6.00 -8.06 10.22
CA PHE A 69 4.90 -7.55 9.40
C PHE A 69 5.37 -7.24 7.98
N LYS A 70 6.53 -6.59 7.84
CA LYS A 70 7.12 -6.30 6.53
C LYS A 70 7.42 -7.58 5.76
N LYS A 71 7.93 -8.60 6.45
CA LYS A 71 8.21 -9.91 5.86
C LYS A 71 6.92 -10.58 5.40
N LEU A 72 5.86 -10.48 6.19
CA LEU A 72 4.55 -11.02 5.83
C LEU A 72 4.02 -10.37 4.56
N TRP A 73 4.16 -9.05 4.44
CA TRP A 73 3.78 -8.31 3.24
C TRP A 73 4.49 -8.83 1.99
N MET A 74 5.81 -9.01 2.09
CA MET A 74 6.59 -9.56 0.99
C MET A 74 6.15 -10.98 0.63
N ASN A 75 5.83 -11.79 1.63
CA ASN A 75 5.36 -13.17 1.39
C ASN A 75 4.00 -13.18 0.68
N PHE A 76 3.10 -12.26 1.02
CA PHE A 76 1.83 -12.14 0.32
C PHE A 76 2.03 -11.82 -1.16
N ILE A 77 2.90 -10.86 -1.45
CA ILE A 77 3.19 -10.49 -2.84
C ILE A 77 3.74 -11.69 -3.60
N LYS A 78 4.68 -12.41 -3.02
CA LYS A 78 5.28 -13.60 -3.63
C LYS A 78 4.29 -14.73 -3.82
N SER A 79 3.33 -14.88 -2.91
CA SER A 79 2.31 -15.93 -3.00
C SER A 79 1.44 -15.80 -4.25
N PHE A 80 1.32 -14.62 -4.80
CA PHE A 80 0.59 -14.36 -6.04
C PHE A 80 1.54 -14.16 -7.23
N ASP A 81 2.79 -14.60 -7.10
CA ASP A 81 3.83 -14.44 -8.11
C ASP A 81 4.08 -12.99 -8.51
N GLY A 82 4.01 -12.10 -7.52
CA GLY A 82 4.28 -10.69 -7.71
C GLY A 82 5.75 -10.34 -7.54
N ILE A 83 6.20 -9.39 -8.34
CA ILE A 83 7.51 -8.75 -8.20
C ILE A 83 7.26 -7.31 -7.79
N VAL A 84 7.93 -6.85 -6.73
CA VAL A 84 7.66 -5.54 -6.17
C VAL A 84 8.90 -4.67 -6.13
N GLU A 85 8.71 -3.38 -6.38
CA GLU A 85 9.71 -2.35 -6.20
C GLU A 85 9.13 -1.30 -5.26
N PHE A 86 9.90 -0.94 -4.23
CA PHE A 86 9.46 0.03 -3.22
C PHE A 86 10.15 1.36 -3.38
N HIS A 87 9.39 2.44 -3.18
CA HIS A 87 9.90 3.80 -3.05
C HIS A 87 9.21 4.44 -1.86
N GLU A 88 9.90 5.32 -1.16
CA GLU A 88 9.31 5.99 0.00
C GLU A 88 9.95 7.35 0.23
N GLY A 89 9.21 8.25 0.85
CA GLY A 89 9.73 9.56 1.15
C GLY A 89 8.72 10.47 1.82
N ASP A 90 9.22 11.62 2.25
CA ASP A 90 8.36 12.65 2.83
C ASP A 90 7.59 13.39 1.76
N VAL A 91 6.35 13.73 2.07
CA VAL A 91 5.55 14.59 1.20
C VAL A 91 6.11 16.01 1.31
N VAL A 92 6.54 16.57 0.20
CA VAL A 92 7.12 17.91 0.15
C VAL A 92 6.17 18.95 -0.41
N ALA A 93 5.08 18.53 -1.05
CA ALA A 93 4.05 19.43 -1.55
C ALA A 93 2.74 18.66 -1.64
N HIS A 94 1.65 19.23 -1.15
CA HIS A 94 0.36 18.58 -1.13
C HIS A 94 -0.73 19.63 -1.36
N TYR A 95 -1.39 19.55 -2.50
CA TYR A 95 -2.57 20.37 -2.77
C TYR A 95 -3.81 19.52 -2.50
N LYS A 96 -4.73 20.08 -1.74
CA LYS A 96 -6.02 19.44 -1.49
C LYS A 96 -7.11 20.45 -1.75
N ARG A 97 -8.01 20.13 -2.70
CA ARG A 97 -9.13 21.02 -3.00
C ARG A 97 -10.12 21.01 -1.85
N LYS A 98 -10.51 22.19 -1.43
CA LYS A 98 -11.52 22.37 -0.39
C LYS A 98 -12.90 22.08 -0.99
N LYS A 99 -13.68 21.24 -0.34
CA LYS A 99 -15.03 20.94 -0.77
C LYS A 99 -15.97 22.06 -0.36
N GLU A 100 -17.01 22.35 -1.17
CA GLU A 100 -17.97 23.42 -0.87
C GLU A 100 -18.69 23.20 0.44
N ASP A 101 -19.07 21.98 0.75
CA ASP A 101 -19.78 21.62 1.97
C ASP A 101 -18.92 21.67 3.22
N GLU A 102 -17.65 21.93 3.09
CA GLU A 102 -16.69 22.07 4.20
C GLU A 102 -16.47 23.52 4.63
N LYS A 103 -17.17 24.44 4.01
CA LYS A 103 -17.02 25.87 4.28
C LYS A 103 -17.56 26.28 5.66
#